data_b1fed0c6cd428ec8661394cc977434ba
#
_entry.id   b1fed0c6cd428ec8661394cc977434ba
#
_cell.length_a   1.000
_cell.length_b   1.000
_cell.length_c   1.000
_cell.angle_alpha   90.00
_cell.angle_beta   90.00
_cell.angle_gamma   90.00
#
_symmetry.space_group_name_H-M   'P 1'
#
loop_
_entity.id
_entity.type
_entity.pdbx_description
1 polymer ?
#
loop_
_entity_poly.entity_id
_entity_poly.type
_entity_poly.pdbx_seq_one_letter_code
_entity_poly.pdbx_strand_id
1 'polypeptide(L)'
;YIAVTAHDPLSRVESTLAVLRGYETLPLDVYVEFFIDHGHKCDLDEFSLIVKGHSHLKQVNFNVASSEYTGFSLCWAHKKHLTNRVLSRAHDYYMYSENDMLFGSDQFKYWHFYKDKLKKLNLEPGFCRYEEYRGLEIPFDNYKKWNLNGLTPNVWGDLPYECGVILTPKDPNFIGFTSLGNPYAGLMILDQEDAAKDISRQ
;
A
#
# COMPACT_ATOMS: atom_id res chain seq x y z
N TYR A 1 11.60 2.73 4.32
CA TYR A 1 10.63 3.55 5.06
C TYR A 1 9.21 3.27 4.59
N ILE A 2 8.28 3.09 5.52
CA ILE A 2 6.87 2.81 5.24
C ILE A 2 6.02 3.87 5.95
N ALA A 3 5.23 4.61 5.19
CA ALA A 3 4.21 5.51 5.69
C ALA A 3 2.86 4.77 5.69
N VAL A 4 2.22 4.66 6.84
CA VAL A 4 0.95 3.94 7.01
C VAL A 4 -0.13 4.92 7.45
N THR A 5 -1.25 4.97 6.73
CA THR A 5 -2.42 5.72 7.19
C THR A 5 -3.41 4.82 7.92
N ALA A 6 -3.93 5.29 9.05
CA ALA A 6 -4.84 4.55 9.90
C ALA A 6 -6.00 5.44 10.38
N HIS A 7 -7.20 5.17 9.85
CA HIS A 7 -8.38 5.98 10.14
C HIS A 7 -8.89 5.76 11.57
N ASP A 8 -9.08 4.51 11.97
CA ASP A 8 -9.48 4.11 13.32
C ASP A 8 -8.64 2.91 13.78
N PRO A 9 -7.39 3.16 14.21
CA PRO A 9 -6.44 2.08 14.44
C PRO A 9 -6.82 1.20 15.65
N LEU A 10 -7.49 1.71 16.68
CA LEU A 10 -7.90 0.91 17.83
C LEU A 10 -9.03 -0.05 17.50
N SER A 11 -9.97 0.33 16.63
CA SER A 11 -11.02 -0.60 16.17
C SER A 11 -10.49 -1.69 15.23
N ARG A 12 -9.28 -1.52 14.68
CA ARG A 12 -8.63 -2.41 13.72
C ARG A 12 -7.26 -2.91 14.17
N VAL A 13 -7.05 -3.05 15.47
CA VAL A 13 -5.76 -3.47 16.04
C VAL A 13 -5.26 -4.77 15.43
N GLU A 14 -6.10 -5.79 15.29
CA GLU A 14 -5.70 -7.08 14.74
C GLU A 14 -5.25 -6.97 13.28
N SER A 15 -5.96 -6.20 12.45
CA SER A 15 -5.54 -5.94 11.06
C SER A 15 -4.20 -5.20 11.03
N THR A 16 -4.04 -4.17 11.85
CA THR A 16 -2.79 -3.40 11.95
C THR A 16 -1.62 -4.30 12.39
N LEU A 17 -1.82 -5.16 13.37
CA LEU A 17 -0.78 -6.11 13.80
C LEU A 17 -0.46 -7.14 12.73
N ALA A 18 -1.46 -7.61 11.95
CA ALA A 18 -1.21 -8.49 10.82
C ALA A 18 -0.36 -7.80 9.73
N VAL A 19 -0.64 -6.54 9.42
CA VAL A 19 0.15 -5.73 8.48
C VAL A 19 1.59 -5.58 8.97
N LEU A 20 1.82 -5.28 10.25
CA LEU A 20 3.17 -5.16 10.82
C LEU A 20 3.94 -6.48 10.77
N ARG A 21 3.29 -7.62 11.06
CA ARG A 21 3.90 -8.95 10.89
C ARG A 21 4.31 -9.20 9.43
N GLY A 22 3.53 -8.73 8.47
CA GLY A 22 3.92 -8.74 7.06
C GLY A 22 5.22 -7.97 6.82
N TYR A 23 5.32 -6.75 7.35
CA TYR A 23 6.53 -5.93 7.23
C TYR A 23 7.76 -6.53 7.90
N GLU A 24 7.60 -7.26 9.00
CA GLU A 24 8.68 -7.99 9.67
C GLU A 24 9.29 -9.09 8.81
N THR A 25 8.56 -9.60 7.81
CA THR A 25 9.08 -10.59 6.86
C THR A 25 9.96 -9.99 5.77
N LEU A 26 10.01 -8.66 5.64
CA LEU A 26 10.82 -7.99 4.62
C LEU A 26 12.31 -8.21 4.89
N PRO A 27 13.14 -8.48 3.86
CA PRO A 27 14.57 -8.68 4.02
C PRO A 27 15.34 -7.35 4.14
N LEU A 28 14.80 -6.41 4.91
CA LEU A 28 15.25 -5.02 5.03
C LEU A 28 15.10 -4.53 6.46
N ASP A 29 15.87 -3.50 6.81
CA ASP A 29 15.62 -2.72 8.01
C ASP A 29 14.40 -1.82 7.80
N VAL A 30 13.31 -2.10 8.51
CA VAL A 30 12.02 -1.44 8.29
C VAL A 30 11.76 -0.36 9.35
N TYR A 31 11.40 0.81 8.86
CA TYR A 31 11.01 1.99 9.64
C TYR A 31 9.58 2.37 9.27
N VAL A 32 8.67 2.32 10.23
CA VAL A 32 7.24 2.59 10.01
C VAL A 32 6.84 3.90 10.67
N GLU A 33 6.04 4.69 9.99
CA GLU A 33 5.47 5.93 10.51
C GLU A 33 3.96 5.93 10.25
N PHE A 34 3.17 5.89 11.32
CA PHE A 34 1.71 5.94 11.25
C PHE A 34 1.23 7.39 11.17
N PHE A 35 0.22 7.62 10.33
CA PHE A 35 -0.55 8.86 10.22
C PHE A 35 -1.99 8.56 10.60
N ILE A 36 -2.41 9.05 11.76
CA ILE A 36 -3.68 8.71 12.38
C ILE A 36 -4.66 9.85 12.21
N ASP A 37 -5.90 9.54 11.86
CA ASP A 37 -6.96 10.51 11.65
C ASP A 37 -7.22 11.35 12.92
N HIS A 38 -7.14 12.67 12.77
CA HIS A 38 -7.41 13.62 13.86
C HIS A 38 -8.86 13.55 14.38
N GLY A 39 -9.82 13.20 13.52
CA GLY A 39 -11.24 13.11 13.87
C GLY A 39 -11.58 11.95 14.81
N HIS A 40 -10.72 10.94 14.92
CA HIS A 40 -10.90 9.82 15.81
C HIS A 40 -10.25 10.07 17.18
N LYS A 41 -11.04 9.91 18.25
CA LYS A 41 -10.52 9.89 19.63
C LYS A 41 -9.74 8.58 19.85
N CYS A 42 -8.61 8.46 19.20
CA CYS A 42 -7.71 7.34 19.41
C CYS A 42 -6.81 7.66 20.62
N ASP A 43 -6.79 6.78 21.59
CA ASP A 43 -5.75 6.81 22.62
C ASP A 43 -4.44 6.36 21.98
N LEU A 44 -3.62 7.35 21.60
CA LEU A 44 -2.33 7.11 20.95
C LEU A 44 -1.35 6.36 21.83
N ASP A 45 -1.42 6.59 23.15
CA ASP A 45 -0.53 5.93 24.11
C ASP A 45 -0.88 4.44 24.17
N GLU A 46 -2.17 4.11 24.28
CA GLU A 46 -2.65 2.73 24.26
C GLU A 46 -2.27 2.05 22.93
N PHE A 47 -2.58 2.66 21.79
CA PHE A 47 -2.25 2.12 20.47
C PHE A 47 -0.74 1.91 20.29
N SER A 48 0.06 2.91 20.71
CA SER A 48 1.51 2.84 20.65
C SER A 48 2.08 1.70 21.49
N LEU A 49 1.53 1.48 22.70
CA LEU A 49 1.95 0.38 23.57
C LEU A 49 1.64 -0.99 22.95
N ILE A 50 0.44 -1.16 22.39
CA ILE A 50 0.03 -2.40 21.72
C ILE A 50 0.97 -2.69 20.55
N VAL A 51 1.16 -1.72 19.66
CA VAL A 51 1.99 -1.91 18.45
C VAL A 51 3.44 -2.20 18.81
N LYS A 52 4.05 -1.43 19.72
CA LYS A 52 5.45 -1.64 20.12
C LYS A 52 5.66 -2.94 20.86
N GLY A 53 4.66 -3.41 21.60
CA GLY A 53 4.72 -4.70 22.29
C GLY A 53 4.67 -5.92 21.37
N HIS A 54 4.18 -5.75 20.13
CA HIS A 54 3.95 -6.84 19.17
C HIS A 54 4.76 -6.69 17.87
N SER A 55 5.70 -5.73 17.80
CA SER A 55 6.49 -5.49 16.60
C SER A 55 7.99 -5.57 16.88
N HIS A 56 8.70 -6.23 15.99
CA HIS A 56 10.16 -6.32 15.98
C HIS A 56 10.83 -5.39 14.95
N LEU A 57 10.09 -4.43 14.42
CA LEU A 57 10.57 -3.45 13.46
C LEU A 57 11.61 -2.51 14.09
N LYS A 58 12.51 -1.96 13.27
CA LYS A 58 13.59 -1.07 13.76
C LYS A 58 13.04 0.18 14.45
N GLN A 59 11.98 0.73 13.90
CA GLN A 59 11.33 1.91 14.47
C GLN A 59 9.85 1.95 14.07
N VAL A 60 9.00 2.31 15.03
CA VAL A 60 7.59 2.60 14.78
C VAL A 60 7.25 3.94 15.44
N ASN A 61 6.86 4.91 14.63
CA ASN A 61 6.45 6.25 15.07
C ASN A 61 4.96 6.47 14.81
N PHE A 62 4.38 7.43 15.51
CA PHE A 62 2.97 7.77 15.42
C PHE A 62 2.81 9.29 15.31
N ASN A 63 2.01 9.72 14.32
CA ASN A 63 1.68 11.12 14.10
C ASN A 63 0.16 11.26 13.96
N VAL A 64 -0.42 12.23 14.67
CA VAL A 64 -1.79 12.66 14.39
C VAL A 64 -1.75 13.54 13.15
N ALA A 65 -2.52 13.19 12.14
CA ALA A 65 -2.66 14.01 10.95
C ALA A 65 -3.29 15.37 11.29
N SER A 66 -2.93 16.41 10.56
CA SER A 66 -3.58 17.71 10.74
C SER A 66 -5.09 17.62 10.39
N SER A 67 -5.89 18.52 10.95
CA SER A 67 -7.35 18.49 10.79
C SER A 67 -7.85 18.63 9.33
N GLU A 68 -6.99 19.01 8.41
CA GLU A 68 -7.28 19.03 6.97
C GLU A 68 -7.32 17.62 6.34
N TYR A 69 -6.67 16.64 7.01
CA TYR A 69 -6.58 15.26 6.55
C TYR A 69 -7.46 14.34 7.39
N THR A 70 -8.75 14.28 7.06
CA THR A 70 -9.73 13.39 7.70
C THR A 70 -10.45 12.54 6.67
N GLY A 71 -10.96 11.38 7.07
CA GLY A 71 -11.67 10.47 6.18
C GLY A 71 -10.81 10.11 4.96
N PHE A 72 -11.35 10.25 3.75
CA PHE A 72 -10.61 9.92 2.52
C PHE A 72 -9.37 10.77 2.26
N SER A 73 -9.29 12.01 2.80
CA SER A 73 -8.11 12.84 2.62
C SER A 73 -6.91 12.38 3.46
N LEU A 74 -7.12 11.50 4.43
CA LEU A 74 -6.05 10.96 5.27
C LEU A 74 -4.94 10.28 4.46
N CYS A 75 -5.29 9.67 3.33
CA CYS A 75 -4.32 9.06 2.43
C CYS A 75 -3.24 10.04 1.91
N TRP A 76 -3.44 11.35 2.07
CA TRP A 76 -2.48 12.38 1.69
C TRP A 76 -1.63 12.91 2.86
N ALA A 77 -1.96 12.59 4.10
CA ALA A 77 -1.28 13.10 5.30
C ALA A 77 0.22 12.78 5.34
N HIS A 78 0.62 11.66 4.75
CA HIS A 78 2.02 11.21 4.69
C HIS A 78 2.89 12.01 3.72
N LYS A 79 2.32 12.72 2.73
CA LYS A 79 3.09 13.30 1.60
C LYS A 79 4.26 14.16 2.04
N LYS A 80 4.04 15.11 2.93
CA LYS A 80 5.09 16.02 3.41
C LYS A 80 6.24 15.25 4.08
N HIS A 81 5.91 14.26 4.91
CA HIS A 81 6.89 13.43 5.61
C HIS A 81 7.66 12.56 4.64
N LEU A 82 6.96 11.88 3.74
CA LEU A 82 7.57 11.05 2.70
C LEU A 82 8.51 11.89 1.83
N THR A 83 8.07 13.06 1.36
CA THR A 83 8.92 14.00 0.59
C THR A 83 10.21 14.33 1.33
N ASN A 84 10.13 14.70 2.61
CA ASN A 84 11.32 15.01 3.41
C ASN A 84 12.27 13.80 3.54
N ARG A 85 11.73 12.59 3.72
CA ARG A 85 12.53 11.36 3.81
C ARG A 85 13.23 11.07 2.48
N VAL A 86 12.54 11.24 1.36
CA VAL A 86 13.13 11.05 0.01
C VAL A 86 14.22 12.07 -0.25
N LEU A 87 13.99 13.35 0.05
CA LEU A 87 14.98 14.42 -0.16
C LEU A 87 16.23 14.23 0.71
N SER A 88 16.08 13.70 1.92
CA SER A 88 17.21 13.38 2.80
C SER A 88 17.97 12.11 2.41
N ARG A 89 17.47 11.34 1.45
CA ARG A 89 18.02 10.05 1.01
C ARG A 89 18.30 9.08 2.16
N ALA A 90 17.41 9.08 3.16
CA ALA A 90 17.60 8.32 4.39
C ALA A 90 17.34 6.81 4.22
N HIS A 91 16.68 6.40 3.13
CA HIS A 91 16.29 5.02 2.89
C HIS A 91 16.41 4.66 1.41
N ASP A 92 16.57 3.36 1.12
CA ASP A 92 16.68 2.85 -0.26
C ASP A 92 15.30 2.69 -0.92
N TYR A 93 14.26 2.43 -0.09
CA TYR A 93 12.90 2.20 -0.55
C TYR A 93 11.91 2.99 0.29
N TYR A 94 10.84 3.42 -0.37
CA TYR A 94 9.74 4.17 0.22
C TYR A 94 8.43 3.51 -0.14
N MET A 95 7.59 3.28 0.87
CA MET A 95 6.28 2.69 0.68
C MET A 95 5.21 3.53 1.37
N TYR A 96 4.08 3.68 0.73
CA TYR A 96 2.83 4.09 1.32
C TYR A 96 1.92 2.88 1.43
N SER A 97 1.19 2.74 2.51
CA SER A 97 0.19 1.70 2.71
C SER A 97 -0.93 2.14 3.63
N GLU A 98 -2.08 1.48 3.55
CA GLU A 98 -3.15 1.57 4.55
C GLU A 98 -2.97 0.49 5.61
N ASN A 99 -3.52 0.70 6.81
CA ASN A 99 -3.31 -0.20 7.96
C ASN A 99 -4.08 -1.53 7.89
N ASP A 100 -4.73 -1.80 6.75
CA ASP A 100 -5.43 -3.05 6.44
C ASP A 100 -4.89 -3.73 5.15
N MET A 101 -3.78 -3.24 4.61
CA MET A 101 -3.14 -3.77 3.42
C MET A 101 -1.98 -4.69 3.78
N LEU A 102 -2.17 -5.99 3.63
CA LEU A 102 -1.11 -6.98 3.87
C LEU A 102 -0.04 -6.91 2.78
N PHE A 103 1.19 -6.67 3.19
CA PHE A 103 2.36 -6.64 2.34
C PHE A 103 3.55 -7.27 3.06
N GLY A 104 4.28 -8.16 2.39
CA GLY A 104 5.40 -8.84 2.99
C GLY A 104 6.48 -9.22 1.99
N SER A 105 7.33 -10.14 2.38
CA SER A 105 8.52 -10.57 1.64
C SER A 105 8.21 -10.98 0.19
N ASP A 106 7.13 -11.71 -0.05
CA ASP A 106 6.84 -12.24 -1.39
C ASP A 106 6.38 -11.14 -2.34
N GLN A 107 5.54 -10.19 -1.85
CA GLN A 107 5.14 -9.03 -2.61
C GLN A 107 6.35 -8.13 -2.92
N PHE A 108 7.24 -7.94 -1.94
CA PHE A 108 8.46 -7.17 -2.15
C PHE A 108 9.39 -7.83 -3.18
N LYS A 109 9.62 -9.14 -3.10
CA LYS A 109 10.42 -9.90 -4.08
C LYS A 109 9.85 -9.80 -5.48
N TYR A 110 8.51 -9.94 -5.62
CA TYR A 110 7.82 -9.75 -6.89
C TYR A 110 8.09 -8.37 -7.46
N TRP A 111 7.83 -7.30 -6.68
CA TRP A 111 8.03 -5.93 -7.11
C TRP A 111 9.50 -5.68 -7.49
N HIS A 112 10.44 -6.07 -6.64
CA HIS A 112 11.88 -5.86 -6.84
C HIS A 112 12.40 -6.59 -8.09
N PHE A 113 11.88 -7.79 -8.37
CA PHE A 113 12.28 -8.57 -9.53
C PHE A 113 11.78 -7.98 -10.86
N TYR A 114 10.58 -7.37 -10.85
CA TYR A 114 9.95 -6.90 -12.07
C TYR A 114 10.12 -5.40 -12.33
N LYS A 115 10.43 -4.57 -11.32
CA LYS A 115 10.51 -3.11 -11.47
C LYS A 115 11.42 -2.66 -12.62
N ASP A 116 12.65 -3.17 -12.71
CA ASP A 116 13.60 -2.78 -13.74
C ASP A 116 13.24 -3.30 -15.15
N LYS A 117 12.55 -4.43 -15.20
CA LYS A 117 12.07 -5.00 -16.47
C LYS A 117 10.92 -4.19 -17.03
N LEU A 118 9.97 -3.82 -16.19
CA LEU A 118 8.80 -3.04 -16.58
C LEU A 118 9.13 -1.56 -16.83
N LYS A 119 10.10 -1.00 -16.10
CA LYS A 119 10.60 0.36 -16.32
C LYS A 119 11.11 0.59 -17.75
N LYS A 120 11.72 -0.43 -18.38
CA LYS A 120 12.15 -0.38 -19.80
C LYS A 120 10.98 -0.25 -20.76
N LEU A 121 9.78 -0.63 -20.33
CA LEU A 121 8.52 -0.51 -21.07
C LEU A 121 7.70 0.70 -20.63
N ASN A 122 8.26 1.56 -19.77
CA ASN A 122 7.56 2.68 -19.13
C ASN A 122 6.32 2.21 -18.31
N LEU A 123 6.45 1.06 -17.65
CA LEU A 123 5.44 0.44 -16.79
C LEU A 123 6.02 0.22 -15.39
N GLU A 124 5.16 0.09 -14.40
CA GLU A 124 5.51 -0.22 -13.01
C GLU A 124 4.77 -1.50 -12.56
N PRO A 125 5.39 -2.31 -11.68
CA PRO A 125 4.69 -3.45 -11.08
C PRO A 125 3.58 -2.92 -10.17
N GLY A 126 2.35 -3.39 -10.40
CA GLY A 126 1.23 -3.13 -9.53
C GLY A 126 0.84 -4.36 -8.73
N PHE A 127 -0.01 -4.16 -7.74
CA PHE A 127 -0.58 -5.22 -6.92
C PHE A 127 -2.09 -5.26 -7.11
N CYS A 128 -2.63 -6.46 -7.17
CA CYS A 128 -4.07 -6.67 -7.12
C CYS A 128 -4.47 -6.89 -5.67
N ARG A 129 -5.39 -6.06 -5.16
CA ARG A 129 -5.94 -6.24 -3.82
C ARG A 129 -6.96 -7.36 -3.82
N TYR A 130 -6.82 -8.30 -2.89
CA TYR A 130 -7.79 -9.35 -2.61
C TYR A 130 -8.39 -9.11 -1.24
N GLU A 131 -9.68 -9.35 -1.12
CA GLU A 131 -10.37 -9.39 0.15
C GLU A 131 -10.93 -10.80 0.38
N GLU A 132 -10.82 -11.29 1.61
CA GLU A 132 -11.43 -12.55 1.98
C GLU A 132 -12.89 -12.33 2.36
N TYR A 133 -13.79 -13.02 1.67
CA TYR A 133 -15.19 -13.07 2.02
C TYR A 133 -15.69 -14.51 2.01
N ARG A 134 -16.11 -15.02 3.18
CA ARG A 134 -16.62 -16.40 3.36
C ARG A 134 -15.66 -17.49 2.83
N GLY A 135 -14.36 -17.31 3.06
CA GLY A 135 -13.32 -18.24 2.61
C GLY A 135 -13.01 -18.17 1.11
N LEU A 136 -13.50 -17.16 0.42
CA LEU A 136 -13.17 -16.87 -0.97
C LEU A 136 -12.28 -15.63 -1.05
N GLU A 137 -11.17 -15.73 -1.78
CA GLU A 137 -10.35 -14.57 -2.13
C GLU A 137 -11.00 -13.84 -3.31
N ILE A 138 -11.48 -12.63 -3.06
CA ILE A 138 -12.15 -11.80 -4.06
C ILE A 138 -11.23 -10.64 -4.41
N PRO A 139 -10.74 -10.53 -5.66
CA PRO A 139 -9.97 -9.38 -6.09
C PRO A 139 -10.88 -8.16 -6.18
N PHE A 140 -10.52 -7.06 -5.51
CA PHE A 140 -11.43 -5.94 -5.26
C PHE A 140 -11.33 -4.80 -6.28
N ASP A 141 -10.11 -4.49 -6.76
CA ASP A 141 -9.87 -3.27 -7.54
C ASP A 141 -9.99 -3.46 -9.07
N ASN A 142 -10.19 -4.68 -9.56
CA ASN A 142 -10.11 -5.01 -10.98
C ASN A 142 -11.45 -5.38 -11.66
N TYR A 143 -12.60 -5.00 -11.08
CA TYR A 143 -13.87 -5.53 -11.56
C TYR A 143 -14.75 -4.56 -12.33
N LYS A 144 -15.11 -5.01 -13.54
CA LYS A 144 -16.23 -4.42 -14.28
C LYS A 144 -17.61 -4.86 -13.77
N LYS A 145 -17.78 -6.01 -13.26
CA LYS A 145 -19.00 -6.56 -12.64
C LYS A 145 -18.76 -8.02 -12.29
N TRP A 146 -18.66 -8.34 -11.01
CA TRP A 146 -18.87 -9.71 -10.57
C TRP A 146 -20.23 -9.80 -9.94
N ASN A 147 -21.13 -10.53 -10.58
CA ASN A 147 -22.39 -10.89 -9.98
C ASN A 147 -22.20 -12.24 -9.26
N LEU A 148 -21.71 -12.17 -8.03
CA LEU A 148 -21.62 -13.33 -7.14
C LEU A 148 -22.95 -13.40 -6.36
N ASN A 149 -24.01 -13.92 -6.97
CA ASN A 149 -25.30 -14.20 -6.30
C ASN A 149 -25.87 -12.98 -5.52
N GLY A 150 -25.85 -11.81 -6.11
CA GLY A 150 -26.38 -10.58 -5.49
C GLY A 150 -25.38 -9.80 -4.63
N LEU A 151 -24.15 -10.25 -4.49
CA LEU A 151 -23.07 -9.46 -3.93
C LEU A 151 -22.43 -8.63 -5.05
N THR A 152 -22.91 -7.41 -5.20
CA THR A 152 -22.19 -6.41 -6.00
C THR A 152 -21.13 -5.80 -5.10
N PRO A 153 -19.83 -5.96 -5.38
CA PRO A 153 -18.84 -5.11 -4.76
C PRO A 153 -19.25 -3.65 -5.02
N ASN A 154 -19.10 -2.78 -4.03
CA ASN A 154 -19.22 -1.34 -4.25
C ASN A 154 -18.06 -0.90 -5.15
N VAL A 155 -18.23 -1.06 -6.43
CA VAL A 155 -17.26 -0.58 -7.42
C VAL A 155 -17.44 0.92 -7.51
N TRP A 156 -16.40 1.66 -7.19
CA TRP A 156 -16.32 3.09 -7.38
C TRP A 156 -16.38 3.40 -8.89
N GLY A 157 -17.59 3.69 -9.37
CA GLY A 157 -17.84 4.27 -10.68
C GLY A 157 -17.61 3.34 -11.89
N ASP A 158 -18.38 3.59 -12.93
CA ASP A 158 -18.16 3.07 -14.28
C ASP A 158 -16.94 3.77 -14.93
N LEU A 159 -15.74 3.50 -14.44
CA LEU A 159 -14.55 3.91 -15.18
C LEU A 159 -14.45 3.08 -16.45
N PRO A 160 -14.27 3.70 -17.62
CA PRO A 160 -14.00 2.97 -18.85
C PRO A 160 -12.63 2.31 -18.71
N TYR A 161 -12.62 1.06 -18.34
CA TYR A 161 -11.39 0.25 -18.35
C TYR A 161 -11.05 -0.04 -19.82
N GLU A 162 -10.30 0.82 -20.44
CA GLU A 162 -9.55 0.46 -21.62
C GLU A 162 -8.53 -0.58 -21.16
N CYS A 163 -8.71 -1.79 -21.68
CA CYS A 163 -7.91 -2.95 -21.35
C CYS A 163 -6.44 -2.62 -21.47
N GLY A 164 -5.72 -2.76 -20.38
CA GLY A 164 -4.29 -2.70 -20.42
C GLY A 164 -3.71 -3.76 -21.35
N VAL A 165 -2.54 -3.50 -21.81
CA VAL A 165 -1.79 -4.38 -22.68
C VAL A 165 -1.60 -5.72 -21.97
N ILE A 166 -2.29 -6.75 -22.43
CA ILE A 166 -1.93 -8.12 -22.09
C ILE A 166 -0.67 -8.42 -22.88
N LEU A 167 0.47 -8.38 -22.22
CA LEU A 167 1.69 -8.92 -22.81
C LEU A 167 1.57 -10.44 -22.81
N THR A 168 1.03 -11.00 -23.88
CA THR A 168 1.09 -12.44 -24.12
C THR A 168 2.46 -12.76 -24.67
N PRO A 169 3.31 -13.45 -23.94
CA PRO A 169 4.63 -13.75 -24.44
C PRO A 169 4.62 -14.92 -25.38
N LYS A 170 5.59 -14.88 -26.28
CA LYS A 170 5.95 -16.04 -27.09
C LYS A 170 6.72 -17.12 -26.30
N ASP A 171 7.09 -16.83 -25.07
CA ASP A 171 7.83 -17.72 -24.18
C ASP A 171 6.87 -18.32 -23.13
N PRO A 172 6.73 -19.66 -23.03
CA PRO A 172 5.87 -20.32 -22.06
C PRO A 172 6.28 -20.09 -20.58
N ASN A 173 7.48 -19.60 -20.31
CA ASN A 173 7.94 -19.25 -18.97
C ASN A 173 7.67 -17.77 -18.60
N PHE A 174 6.99 -17.06 -19.45
CA PHE A 174 6.72 -15.65 -19.20
C PHE A 174 5.44 -15.47 -18.38
N ILE A 175 5.52 -14.68 -17.35
CA ILE A 175 4.34 -14.23 -16.62
C ILE A 175 3.75 -13.04 -17.37
N GLY A 176 2.50 -13.17 -17.83
CA GLY A 176 1.77 -12.07 -18.43
C GLY A 176 1.40 -11.02 -17.40
N PHE A 177 1.50 -9.75 -17.77
CA PHE A 177 1.02 -8.64 -16.96
C PHE A 177 -0.28 -8.11 -17.58
N THR A 178 -1.22 -7.76 -16.73
CA THR A 178 -2.40 -6.99 -17.12
C THR A 178 -2.31 -5.61 -16.47
N SER A 179 -2.79 -4.58 -17.17
CA SER A 179 -2.91 -3.28 -16.54
C SER A 179 -4.01 -3.31 -15.48
N LEU A 180 -3.73 -2.70 -14.34
CA LEU A 180 -4.73 -2.50 -13.31
C LEU A 180 -5.67 -1.39 -13.75
N GLY A 181 -6.98 -1.65 -13.71
CA GLY A 181 -7.99 -0.65 -14.06
C GLY A 181 -8.04 0.50 -13.05
N ASN A 182 -7.71 0.24 -11.80
CA ASN A 182 -7.50 1.23 -10.76
C ASN A 182 -6.09 1.07 -10.19
N PRO A 183 -5.17 2.02 -10.45
CA PRO A 183 -3.82 1.98 -9.89
C PRO A 183 -3.78 2.26 -8.38
N TYR A 184 -4.87 2.78 -7.80
CA TYR A 184 -4.96 3.03 -6.36
C TYR A 184 -5.35 1.74 -5.64
N ALA A 185 -4.35 1.04 -5.17
CA ALA A 185 -4.53 -0.20 -4.42
C ALA A 185 -4.30 -0.01 -2.91
N GLY A 186 -4.36 1.23 -2.38
CA GLY A 186 -4.01 1.51 -0.99
C GLY A 186 -2.54 1.25 -0.66
N LEU A 187 -1.71 1.03 -1.70
CA LEU A 187 -0.30 0.69 -1.57
C LEU A 187 0.50 1.25 -2.75
N MET A 188 1.62 1.88 -2.44
CA MET A 188 2.61 2.35 -3.41
C MET A 188 4.01 2.03 -2.88
N ILE A 189 4.90 1.54 -3.74
CA ILE A 189 6.30 1.31 -3.39
C ILE A 189 7.21 1.87 -4.49
N LEU A 190 8.25 2.60 -4.07
CA LEU A 190 9.23 3.24 -4.95
C LEU A 190 10.64 3.01 -4.41
N ASP A 191 11.63 2.90 -5.28
CA ASP A 191 13.01 3.06 -4.86
C ASP A 191 13.39 4.55 -4.75
N GLN A 192 14.57 4.83 -4.21
CA GLN A 192 15.05 6.20 -3.99
C GLN A 192 15.09 7.03 -5.28
N GLU A 193 15.46 6.42 -6.41
CA GLU A 193 15.56 7.13 -7.69
C GLU A 193 14.19 7.52 -8.23
N ASP A 194 13.23 6.58 -8.22
CA ASP A 194 11.90 6.80 -8.73
C ASP A 194 11.09 7.74 -7.79
N ALA A 195 11.27 7.60 -6.47
CA ALA A 195 10.69 8.52 -5.50
C ALA A 195 11.20 9.96 -5.68
N ALA A 196 12.50 10.16 -5.93
CA ALA A 196 13.05 11.48 -6.19
C ALA A 196 12.53 12.10 -7.50
N LYS A 197 12.32 11.29 -8.54
CA LYS A 197 11.72 11.73 -9.81
C LYS A 197 10.25 12.14 -9.64
N ASP A 198 9.48 11.39 -8.85
CA ASP A 198 8.07 11.68 -8.60
C ASP A 198 7.91 13.03 -7.89
N ILE A 199 8.70 13.26 -6.84
CA ILE A 199 8.71 14.55 -6.13
C ILE A 199 9.06 15.72 -7.05
N SER A 200 10.01 15.54 -7.99
CA SER A 200 10.43 16.62 -8.90
C SER A 200 9.36 17.01 -9.93
N ARG A 201 8.31 16.22 -10.09
CA ARG A 201 7.18 16.45 -11.02
C ARG A 201 5.98 17.13 -10.38
N GLN A 202 5.94 17.24 -9.05
CA GLN A 202 4.90 17.91 -8.28
C GLN A 202 5.19 19.40 -8.12
#